data_2613106bd9d6531481b87f6e2855a86b
#
_entry.id   2613106bd9d6531481b87f6e2855a86b
#
_cell.length_a   1.000
_cell.length_b   1.000
_cell.length_c   1.000
_cell.angle_alpha   90.00
_cell.angle_beta   90.00
_cell.angle_gamma   90.00
#
_symmetry.space_group_name_H-M   'P 1'
#
loop_
_entity.id
_entity.type
_entity.pdbx_description
1 polymer ?
#
loop_
_entity_poly.entity_id
_entity_poly.type
_entity_poly.pdbx_seq_one_letter_code
_entity_poly.pdbx_strand_id
1 'polypeptide(L)'
;MPVIEPHAPPSGWRLSEEGRLQSVALAKRLEGYGLERVVTSEEPKAAETAEIVAEHLGLAWTSASGLHEHDRTGATFGTREDFELAAKTFFDNPGRLVWGNETAEQARARFASSVRAVLEEYPKGNLPLVAHGTFNTLFLAQHGDFDAFNFWCRLGLPSFYALSLPRFGLQDVIFDLDV
;
A
#
# COMPACT_ATOMS: atom_id res chain seq x y z
N MET A 1 -6.83 8.13 -7.61
CA MET A 1 -5.40 8.09 -8.04
C MET A 1 -4.64 9.30 -7.49
N PRO A 2 -3.32 9.26 -7.31
CA PRO A 2 -2.55 10.45 -6.97
C PRO A 2 -2.40 11.40 -8.17
N VAL A 3 -2.20 12.67 -7.89
CA VAL A 3 -1.72 13.65 -8.89
C VAL A 3 -0.23 13.40 -9.12
N ILE A 4 0.15 13.12 -10.35
CA ILE A 4 1.56 12.97 -10.72
C ILE A 4 2.16 14.36 -10.90
N GLU A 5 3.02 14.75 -9.99
CA GLU A 5 3.77 16.01 -10.06
C GLU A 5 5.19 15.73 -10.58
N PRO A 6 5.53 16.09 -11.84
CA PRO A 6 6.81 15.71 -12.47
C PRO A 6 8.06 16.16 -11.73
N HIS A 7 7.94 17.20 -10.91
CA HIS A 7 9.07 17.80 -10.17
C HIS A 7 9.07 17.47 -8.67
N ALA A 8 8.05 16.75 -8.18
CA ALA A 8 7.97 16.33 -6.79
C ALA A 8 8.24 14.81 -6.69
N PRO A 9 8.94 14.38 -5.65
CA PRO A 9 9.13 12.95 -5.43
C PRO A 9 7.76 12.27 -5.19
N PRO A 10 7.56 11.01 -5.61
CA PRO A 10 6.31 10.29 -5.44
C PRO A 10 5.80 10.23 -3.99
N SER A 11 6.72 10.32 -3.02
CA SER A 11 6.39 10.39 -1.59
C SER A 11 5.64 11.67 -1.18
N GLY A 12 5.74 12.74 -1.97
CA GLY A 12 5.03 13.99 -1.72
C GLY A 12 3.68 14.13 -2.47
N TRP A 13 3.33 13.18 -3.33
CA TRP A 13 2.11 13.28 -4.13
C TRP A 13 0.84 13.20 -3.29
N ARG A 14 -0.16 13.98 -3.70
CA ARG A 14 -1.51 14.04 -3.10
C ARG A 14 -2.53 13.33 -3.96
N LEU A 15 -3.71 13.06 -3.42
CA LEU A 15 -4.83 12.53 -4.19
C LEU A 15 -5.34 13.54 -5.21
N SER A 16 -5.68 13.04 -6.40
CA SER A 16 -6.55 13.77 -7.34
C SER A 16 -7.99 13.82 -6.82
N GLU A 17 -8.84 14.63 -7.45
CA GLU A 17 -10.27 14.64 -7.15
C GLU A 17 -10.90 13.25 -7.36
N GLU A 18 -10.54 12.58 -8.46
CA GLU A 18 -10.92 11.19 -8.71
C GLU A 18 -10.45 10.25 -7.59
N GLY A 19 -9.19 10.38 -7.14
CA GLY A 19 -8.64 9.58 -6.03
C GLY A 19 -9.40 9.78 -4.72
N ARG A 20 -9.91 10.98 -4.46
CA ARG A 20 -10.78 11.26 -3.31
C ARG A 20 -12.14 10.55 -3.42
N LEU A 21 -12.77 10.60 -4.61
CA LEU A 21 -14.01 9.86 -4.87
C LEU A 21 -13.82 8.35 -4.72
N GLN A 22 -12.71 7.82 -5.25
CA GLN A 22 -12.34 6.41 -5.08
C GLN A 22 -12.10 6.04 -3.61
N SER A 23 -11.57 6.95 -2.79
CA SER A 23 -11.41 6.73 -1.35
C SER A 23 -12.75 6.66 -0.62
N VAL A 24 -13.75 7.42 -1.06
CA VAL A 24 -15.13 7.31 -0.55
C VAL A 24 -15.75 5.96 -0.93
N ALA A 25 -15.54 5.50 -2.18
CA ALA A 25 -16.02 4.18 -2.62
C ALA A 25 -15.35 3.05 -1.83
N LEU A 26 -14.05 3.17 -1.54
CA LEU A 26 -13.32 2.26 -0.66
C LEU A 26 -13.94 2.23 0.74
N ALA A 27 -14.23 3.39 1.34
CA ALA A 27 -14.85 3.46 2.64
C ALA A 27 -16.19 2.72 2.70
N LYS A 28 -17.06 2.92 1.71
CA LYS A 28 -18.34 2.19 1.58
C LYS A 28 -18.12 0.68 1.47
N ARG A 29 -17.12 0.24 0.72
CA ARG A 29 -16.80 -1.19 0.58
C ARG A 29 -16.28 -1.81 1.88
N LEU A 30 -15.68 -0.99 2.73
CA LEU A 30 -15.15 -1.41 4.03
C LEU A 30 -16.21 -1.38 5.15
N GLU A 31 -17.42 -0.87 4.89
CA GLU A 31 -18.55 -1.01 5.82
C GLU A 31 -18.81 -2.49 6.11
N GLY A 32 -19.07 -2.81 7.35
CA GLY A 32 -19.36 -4.19 7.77
C GLY A 32 -18.12 -5.04 8.13
N TYR A 33 -16.89 -4.57 7.88
CA TYR A 33 -15.68 -5.26 8.34
C TYR A 33 -15.41 -5.11 9.85
N GLY A 34 -16.22 -4.31 10.57
CA GLY A 34 -16.05 -4.11 12.02
C GLY A 34 -14.72 -3.46 12.38
N LEU A 35 -14.33 -2.45 11.60
CA LEU A 35 -13.07 -1.73 11.75
C LEU A 35 -13.10 -0.83 12.99
N GLU A 36 -11.99 -0.69 13.70
CA GLU A 36 -11.90 0.10 14.92
C GLU A 36 -11.11 1.40 14.77
N ARG A 37 -10.14 1.42 13.87
CA ARG A 37 -9.22 2.53 13.63
C ARG A 37 -8.59 2.36 12.25
N VAL A 38 -8.18 3.44 11.62
CA VAL A 38 -7.37 3.40 10.39
C VAL A 38 -5.92 3.73 10.72
N VAL A 39 -4.98 2.89 10.28
CA VAL A 39 -3.54 3.20 10.35
C VAL A 39 -3.01 3.42 8.94
N THR A 40 -2.14 4.40 8.75
CA THR A 40 -1.69 4.79 7.42
C THR A 40 -0.19 5.07 7.35
N SER A 41 0.35 4.99 6.14
CA SER A 41 1.65 5.57 5.79
C SER A 41 1.65 7.08 6.02
N GLU A 42 2.82 7.64 6.31
CA GLU A 42 3.03 9.08 6.47
C GLU A 42 2.96 9.86 5.14
N GLU A 43 2.93 9.17 3.99
CA GLU A 43 2.85 9.83 2.69
C GLU A 43 1.49 10.50 2.46
N PRO A 44 1.44 11.76 1.94
CA PRO A 44 0.21 12.54 1.85
C PRO A 44 -0.96 11.82 1.16
N LYS A 45 -0.72 11.12 0.04
CA LYS A 45 -1.77 10.38 -0.68
C LYS A 45 -2.40 9.25 0.15
N ALA A 46 -1.60 8.60 1.01
CA ALA A 46 -2.08 7.54 1.90
C ALA A 46 -2.81 8.16 3.10
N ALA A 47 -2.26 9.22 3.69
CA ALA A 47 -2.88 9.95 4.79
C ALA A 47 -4.25 10.54 4.39
N GLU A 48 -4.35 11.16 3.20
CA GLU A 48 -5.63 11.66 2.68
C GLU A 48 -6.64 10.52 2.44
N THR A 49 -6.21 9.37 1.93
CA THR A 49 -7.08 8.18 1.80
C THR A 49 -7.58 7.73 3.16
N ALA A 50 -6.69 7.63 4.15
CA ALA A 50 -7.05 7.20 5.50
C ALA A 50 -8.01 8.18 6.19
N GLU A 51 -7.78 9.48 6.03
CA GLU A 51 -8.66 10.54 6.56
C GLU A 51 -10.07 10.41 5.99
N ILE A 52 -10.22 10.29 4.66
CA ILE A 52 -11.53 10.13 3.99
C ILE A 52 -12.23 8.85 4.45
N VAL A 53 -11.50 7.73 4.52
CA VAL A 53 -12.05 6.45 4.98
C VAL A 53 -12.48 6.53 6.44
N ALA A 54 -11.65 7.10 7.30
CA ALA A 54 -11.93 7.25 8.72
C ALA A 54 -13.12 8.19 8.98
N GLU A 55 -13.19 9.33 8.29
CA GLU A 55 -14.32 10.26 8.37
C GLU A 55 -15.64 9.58 7.98
N HIS A 56 -15.65 8.85 6.85
CA HIS A 56 -16.84 8.15 6.37
C HIS A 56 -17.33 7.07 7.35
N LEU A 57 -16.40 6.35 7.98
CA LEU A 57 -16.70 5.25 8.90
C LEU A 57 -16.86 5.71 10.37
N GLY A 58 -16.65 6.98 10.67
CA GLY A 58 -16.69 7.50 12.04
C GLY A 58 -15.56 6.97 12.92
N LEU A 59 -14.38 6.72 12.37
CA LEU A 59 -13.22 6.14 13.04
C LEU A 59 -12.13 7.18 13.29
N ALA A 60 -11.28 6.93 14.27
CA ALA A 60 -10.01 7.64 14.39
C ALA A 60 -8.97 7.06 13.41
N TRP A 61 -8.02 7.91 12.99
CA TRP A 61 -6.87 7.45 12.20
C TRP A 61 -5.54 7.95 12.78
N THR A 62 -4.45 7.28 12.44
CA THR A 62 -3.09 7.65 12.82
C THR A 62 -2.10 7.19 11.75
N SER A 63 -0.99 7.91 11.60
CA SER A 63 0.13 7.46 10.78
C SER A 63 1.09 6.59 11.58
N ALA A 64 1.76 5.66 10.89
CA ALA A 64 2.83 4.85 11.44
C ALA A 64 4.06 4.90 10.52
N SER A 65 5.23 5.02 11.13
CA SER A 65 6.49 5.05 10.39
C SER A 65 6.80 3.69 9.75
N GLY A 66 7.57 3.74 8.66
CA GLY A 66 8.00 2.54 7.94
C GLY A 66 6.94 1.92 7.01
N LEU A 67 5.74 2.51 6.90
CA LEU A 67 4.72 2.12 5.94
C LEU A 67 4.83 2.86 4.58
N HIS A 68 5.82 3.75 4.41
CA HIS A 68 6.05 4.52 3.18
C HIS A 68 6.40 3.62 2.00
N GLU A 69 6.13 4.08 0.76
CA GLU A 69 6.43 3.33 -0.48
C GLU A 69 7.94 3.12 -0.67
N HIS A 70 8.30 2.22 -1.57
CA HIS A 70 9.69 1.97 -1.97
C HIS A 70 10.41 3.30 -2.27
N ASP A 71 11.53 3.52 -1.61
CA ASP A 71 12.34 4.72 -1.85
C ASP A 71 13.00 4.66 -3.24
N ARG A 72 12.34 5.31 -4.18
CA ARG A 72 12.75 5.44 -5.58
C ARG A 72 13.49 6.74 -5.85
N THR A 73 13.99 7.41 -4.83
CA THR A 73 14.73 8.67 -4.98
C THR A 73 15.93 8.46 -5.91
N GLY A 74 16.05 9.33 -6.91
CA GLY A 74 17.09 9.27 -7.91
C GLY A 74 16.83 8.28 -9.07
N ALA A 75 15.79 7.47 -9.02
CA ALA A 75 15.41 6.63 -10.16
C ALA A 75 14.71 7.47 -11.25
N THR A 76 15.12 7.29 -12.48
CA THR A 76 14.51 7.91 -13.65
C THR A 76 14.09 6.83 -14.64
N PHE A 77 12.90 6.96 -15.21
CA PHE A 77 12.38 6.06 -16.22
C PHE A 77 12.01 6.85 -17.46
N GLY A 78 12.44 6.37 -18.63
CA GLY A 78 12.13 7.00 -19.90
C GLY A 78 10.71 6.70 -20.36
N THR A 79 10.28 5.46 -20.23
CA THR A 79 8.96 4.98 -20.67
C THR A 79 8.26 4.19 -19.57
N ARG A 80 6.98 3.87 -19.80
CA ARG A 80 6.22 2.96 -18.95
C ARG A 80 6.82 1.56 -18.96
N GLU A 81 7.27 1.11 -20.12
CA GLU A 81 7.91 -0.19 -20.31
C GLU A 81 9.20 -0.30 -19.51
N ASP A 82 10.02 0.76 -19.48
CA ASP A 82 11.24 0.81 -18.65
C ASP A 82 10.90 0.68 -17.16
N PHE A 83 9.84 1.34 -16.72
CA PHE A 83 9.36 1.25 -15.35
C PHE A 83 8.86 -0.16 -15.01
N GLU A 84 8.04 -0.78 -15.87
CA GLU A 84 7.52 -2.14 -15.67
C GLU A 84 8.65 -3.18 -15.67
N LEU A 85 9.64 -3.04 -16.54
CA LEU A 85 10.83 -3.92 -16.58
C LEU A 85 11.65 -3.79 -15.28
N ALA A 86 11.85 -2.58 -14.81
CA ALA A 86 12.56 -2.34 -13.56
C ALA A 86 11.75 -2.90 -12.35
N ALA A 87 10.43 -2.73 -12.34
CA ALA A 87 9.56 -3.33 -11.32
C ALA A 87 9.64 -4.87 -11.35
N LYS A 88 9.57 -5.48 -12.53
CA LYS A 88 9.72 -6.92 -12.65
C LYS A 88 11.08 -7.39 -12.14
N THR A 89 12.16 -6.69 -12.52
CA THR A 89 13.50 -7.02 -12.06
C THR A 89 13.63 -6.90 -10.54
N PHE A 90 12.97 -5.93 -9.91
CA PHE A 90 12.93 -5.70 -8.48
C PHE A 90 12.24 -6.86 -7.74
N PHE A 91 11.08 -7.32 -8.22
CA PHE A 91 10.38 -8.46 -7.63
C PHE A 91 11.13 -9.78 -7.82
N ASP A 92 11.73 -9.99 -8.99
CA ASP A 92 12.46 -11.22 -9.33
C ASP A 92 13.81 -11.34 -8.61
N ASN A 93 14.40 -10.22 -8.16
CA ASN A 93 15.72 -10.18 -7.52
C ASN A 93 15.70 -9.45 -6.18
N PRO A 94 15.01 -9.99 -5.16
CA PRO A 94 14.70 -9.27 -3.93
C PRO A 94 15.92 -8.80 -3.11
N GLY A 95 17.06 -9.50 -3.22
CA GLY A 95 18.32 -9.11 -2.57
C GLY A 95 19.18 -8.12 -3.36
N ARG A 96 18.78 -7.76 -4.59
CA ARG A 96 19.54 -6.84 -5.45
C ARG A 96 18.97 -5.43 -5.39
N LEU A 97 19.87 -4.43 -5.26
CA LEU A 97 19.50 -3.05 -5.46
C LEU A 97 19.29 -2.81 -6.97
N VAL A 98 18.05 -2.72 -7.41
CA VAL A 98 17.66 -2.53 -8.81
C VAL A 98 17.51 -1.04 -9.11
N TRP A 99 16.82 -0.32 -8.23
CA TRP A 99 16.58 1.11 -8.31
C TRP A 99 16.41 1.71 -6.92
N GLY A 100 16.48 3.04 -6.79
CA GLY A 100 16.28 3.73 -5.52
C GLY A 100 17.35 3.37 -4.48
N ASN A 101 16.98 3.39 -3.22
CA ASN A 101 17.90 3.30 -2.09
C ASN A 101 17.70 2.05 -1.21
N GLU A 102 16.79 1.16 -1.56
CA GLU A 102 16.57 -0.08 -0.82
C GLU A 102 16.27 -1.26 -1.77
N THR A 103 16.66 -2.46 -1.37
CA THR A 103 16.28 -3.69 -2.07
C THR A 103 14.85 -4.09 -1.72
N ALA A 104 14.23 -4.97 -2.53
CA ALA A 104 12.90 -5.50 -2.22
C ALA A 104 12.86 -6.23 -0.87
N GLU A 105 13.95 -6.90 -0.51
CA GLU A 105 14.08 -7.58 0.77
C GLU A 105 14.17 -6.60 1.95
N GLN A 106 14.93 -5.52 1.83
CA GLN A 106 15.01 -4.45 2.84
C GLN A 106 13.65 -3.76 3.00
N ALA A 107 13.03 -3.38 1.89
CA ALA A 107 11.71 -2.79 1.84
C ALA A 107 10.66 -3.66 2.55
N ARG A 108 10.63 -4.95 2.21
CA ARG A 108 9.75 -5.95 2.81
C ARG A 108 9.98 -6.09 4.31
N ALA A 109 11.24 -6.19 4.76
CA ALA A 109 11.59 -6.34 6.16
C ALA A 109 11.15 -5.13 7.00
N ARG A 110 11.35 -3.92 6.46
CA ARG A 110 10.90 -2.66 7.07
C ARG A 110 9.37 -2.66 7.24
N PHE A 111 8.63 -2.94 6.17
CA PHE A 111 7.18 -2.97 6.20
C PHE A 111 6.64 -4.03 7.18
N ALA A 112 7.16 -5.24 7.14
CA ALA A 112 6.77 -6.31 8.06
C ALA A 112 7.04 -5.96 9.52
N SER A 113 8.13 -5.23 9.81
CA SER A 113 8.41 -4.72 11.16
C SER A 113 7.38 -3.69 11.60
N SER A 114 7.02 -2.75 10.70
CA SER A 114 6.00 -1.73 10.99
C SER A 114 4.61 -2.34 11.19
N VAL A 115 4.23 -3.32 10.38
CA VAL A 115 2.96 -4.05 10.56
C VAL A 115 2.92 -4.74 11.94
N ARG A 116 4.01 -5.40 12.35
CA ARG A 116 4.08 -6.02 13.68
C ARG A 116 3.94 -5.00 14.81
N ALA A 117 4.65 -3.88 14.73
CA ALA A 117 4.57 -2.82 15.73
C ALA A 117 3.15 -2.25 15.85
N VAL A 118 2.46 -2.04 14.72
CA VAL A 118 1.06 -1.60 14.71
C VAL A 118 0.14 -2.64 15.35
N LEU A 119 0.33 -3.93 15.07
CA LEU A 119 -0.48 -5.00 15.67
C LEU A 119 -0.20 -5.18 17.18
N GLU A 120 1.02 -4.89 17.63
CA GLU A 120 1.35 -4.87 19.08
C GLU A 120 0.70 -3.68 19.78
N GLU A 121 0.65 -2.51 19.14
CA GLU A 121 0.00 -1.32 19.67
C GLU A 121 -1.53 -1.47 19.70
N TYR A 122 -2.10 -2.11 18.68
CA TYR A 122 -3.55 -2.33 18.53
C TYR A 122 -3.87 -3.83 18.43
N PRO A 123 -3.77 -4.59 19.53
CA PRO A 123 -3.85 -6.06 19.50
C PRO A 123 -5.27 -6.62 19.33
N LYS A 124 -6.27 -5.77 19.29
CA LYS A 124 -7.69 -6.16 19.19
C LYS A 124 -8.34 -5.48 17.98
N GLY A 125 -9.38 -6.12 17.47
CA GLY A 125 -10.21 -5.58 16.40
C GLY A 125 -9.64 -5.76 14.99
N ASN A 126 -10.39 -5.29 14.02
CA ASN A 126 -10.01 -5.28 12.62
C ASN A 126 -9.40 -3.92 12.28
N LEU A 127 -8.21 -3.94 11.70
CA LEU A 127 -7.37 -2.77 11.52
C LEU A 127 -7.00 -2.60 10.03
N PRO A 128 -7.57 -1.65 9.30
CA PRO A 128 -7.11 -1.33 7.96
C PRO A 128 -5.78 -0.58 8.00
N LEU A 129 -4.84 -1.02 7.17
CA LEU A 129 -3.57 -0.36 6.92
C LEU A 129 -3.61 0.27 5.53
N VAL A 130 -3.55 1.58 5.46
CA VAL A 130 -3.46 2.31 4.18
C VAL A 130 -1.99 2.50 3.83
N ALA A 131 -1.54 1.78 2.83
CA ALA A 131 -0.15 1.77 2.39
C ALA A 131 -0.06 1.76 0.86
N HIS A 132 0.99 1.15 0.29
CA HIS A 132 1.34 1.30 -1.11
C HIS A 132 1.44 -0.05 -1.82
N GLY A 133 1.18 -0.05 -3.12
CA GLY A 133 1.05 -1.27 -3.92
C GLY A 133 2.27 -2.18 -3.90
N THR A 134 3.48 -1.61 -3.99
CA THR A 134 4.72 -2.40 -4.03
C THR A 134 4.92 -3.16 -2.71
N PHE A 135 4.76 -2.47 -1.57
CA PHE A 135 4.94 -3.11 -0.27
C PHE A 135 3.86 -4.11 0.09
N ASN A 136 2.63 -3.73 -0.19
CA ASN A 136 1.51 -4.61 -0.01
C ASN A 136 1.75 -5.93 -0.74
N THR A 137 2.22 -5.86 -1.99
CA THR A 137 2.56 -7.05 -2.78
C THR A 137 3.72 -7.84 -2.18
N LEU A 138 4.82 -7.18 -1.81
CA LEU A 138 5.98 -7.84 -1.20
C LEU A 138 5.63 -8.52 0.12
N PHE A 139 4.77 -7.91 0.92
CA PHE A 139 4.31 -8.48 2.18
C PHE A 139 3.40 -9.69 1.95
N LEU A 140 2.44 -9.57 1.04
CA LEU A 140 1.54 -10.67 0.70
C LEU A 140 2.27 -11.88 0.12
N ALA A 141 3.27 -11.65 -0.73
CA ALA A 141 4.05 -12.72 -1.35
C ALA A 141 4.82 -13.59 -0.37
N GLN A 142 4.98 -13.16 0.90
CA GLN A 142 5.52 -14.01 1.96
C GLN A 142 4.51 -15.00 2.53
N HIS A 143 3.22 -14.73 2.34
CA HIS A 143 2.13 -15.44 2.99
C HIS A 143 1.24 -16.19 2.00
N GLY A 144 1.52 -16.08 0.70
CA GLY A 144 0.79 -16.74 -0.38
C GLY A 144 1.71 -17.26 -1.48
N ASP A 145 1.25 -18.26 -2.21
CA ASP A 145 1.95 -18.82 -3.38
C ASP A 145 1.39 -18.19 -4.66
N PHE A 146 1.94 -17.04 -5.04
CA PHE A 146 1.57 -16.31 -6.27
C PHE A 146 2.76 -15.51 -6.80
N ASP A 147 2.75 -15.21 -8.10
CA ASP A 147 3.72 -14.34 -8.74
C ASP A 147 3.51 -12.89 -8.31
N ALA A 148 4.50 -12.33 -7.61
CA ALA A 148 4.41 -11.00 -7.02
C ALA A 148 4.29 -9.90 -8.09
N PHE A 149 5.03 -9.99 -9.21
CA PHE A 149 4.96 -9.00 -10.27
C PHE A 149 3.59 -9.01 -10.96
N ASN A 150 3.08 -10.20 -11.32
CA ASN A 150 1.76 -10.32 -11.92
C ASN A 150 0.64 -9.86 -10.98
N PHE A 151 0.77 -10.11 -9.67
CA PHE A 151 -0.17 -9.59 -8.68
C PHE A 151 -0.13 -8.05 -8.66
N TRP A 152 1.06 -7.47 -8.57
CA TRP A 152 1.27 -6.02 -8.58
C TRP A 152 0.70 -5.34 -9.84
N CYS A 153 0.89 -5.93 -11.01
CA CYS A 153 0.34 -5.42 -12.29
C CYS A 153 -1.20 -5.36 -12.31
N ARG A 154 -1.87 -6.15 -11.48
CA ARG A 154 -3.34 -6.19 -11.40
C ARG A 154 -3.93 -5.18 -10.42
N LEU A 155 -3.11 -4.61 -9.54
CA LEU A 155 -3.59 -3.67 -8.54
C LEU A 155 -4.08 -2.38 -9.19
N GLY A 156 -5.37 -2.10 -9.04
CA GLY A 156 -5.96 -0.80 -9.29
C GLY A 156 -5.77 0.14 -8.09
N LEU A 157 -6.29 1.35 -8.21
CA LEU A 157 -6.22 2.35 -7.16
C LEU A 157 -7.62 2.93 -6.91
N PRO A 158 -8.22 2.69 -5.74
CA PRO A 158 -7.71 1.86 -4.67
C PRO A 158 -7.97 0.36 -4.88
N SER A 159 -7.12 -0.45 -4.31
CA SER A 159 -7.31 -1.89 -4.13
C SER A 159 -7.23 -2.24 -2.66
N PHE A 160 -7.82 -3.34 -2.22
CA PHE A 160 -7.61 -3.84 -0.86
C PHE A 160 -7.62 -5.36 -0.79
N TYR A 161 -7.10 -5.88 0.31
CA TYR A 161 -7.15 -7.28 0.66
C TYR A 161 -7.34 -7.43 2.17
N ALA A 162 -7.99 -8.50 2.58
CA ALA A 162 -8.18 -8.85 3.97
C ALA A 162 -7.32 -10.05 4.35
N LEU A 163 -6.66 -9.97 5.50
CA LEU A 163 -5.80 -11.01 6.04
C LEU A 163 -6.31 -11.47 7.40
N SER A 164 -6.28 -12.79 7.63
CA SER A 164 -6.56 -13.36 8.94
C SER A 164 -5.29 -13.49 9.77
N LEU A 165 -5.34 -13.02 11.03
CA LEU A 165 -4.25 -13.17 11.99
C LEU A 165 -4.35 -14.53 12.71
N PRO A 166 -3.25 -15.06 13.23
CA PRO A 166 -1.88 -14.49 13.23
C PRO A 166 -1.04 -14.88 11.98
N ARG A 167 -1.57 -15.70 11.07
CA ARG A 167 -0.80 -16.28 9.96
C ARG A 167 -0.81 -15.44 8.70
N PHE A 168 -1.50 -14.31 8.68
CA PHE A 168 -1.70 -13.44 7.51
C PHE A 168 -2.31 -14.19 6.30
N GLY A 169 -3.18 -15.17 6.58
CA GLY A 169 -3.86 -15.90 5.52
C GLY A 169 -4.82 -15.00 4.75
N LEU A 170 -4.66 -14.96 3.42
CA LEU A 170 -5.47 -14.15 2.53
C LEU A 170 -6.93 -14.63 2.55
N GLN A 171 -7.86 -13.72 2.85
CA GLN A 171 -9.29 -14.00 2.95
C GLN A 171 -10.08 -13.39 1.79
N ASP A 172 -9.72 -12.19 1.36
CA ASP A 172 -10.41 -11.45 0.30
C ASP A 172 -9.43 -10.56 -0.44
N VAL A 173 -9.65 -10.34 -1.74
CA VAL A 173 -8.87 -9.44 -2.59
C VAL A 173 -9.81 -8.72 -3.55
N ILE A 174 -9.78 -7.39 -3.52
CA ILE A 174 -10.38 -6.53 -4.52
C ILE A 174 -9.26 -5.79 -5.24
N PHE A 175 -9.04 -6.13 -6.49
CA PHE A 175 -7.95 -5.55 -7.29
C PHE A 175 -8.27 -4.15 -7.78
N ASP A 176 -9.53 -3.85 -8.03
CA ASP A 176 -10.01 -2.55 -8.48
C ASP A 176 -11.42 -2.32 -7.95
N LEU A 177 -11.73 -1.08 -7.65
CA LEU A 177 -13.07 -0.66 -7.27
C LEU A 177 -13.68 0.10 -8.44
N ASP A 178 -14.71 -0.47 -9.02
CA ASP A 178 -15.57 0.24 -9.99
C ASP A 178 -16.24 1.41 -9.28
N VAL A 179 -15.99 2.64 -9.74
CA VAL A 179 -16.53 3.90 -9.21
C VAL A 179 -17.52 4.51 -10.19
#